data_94bb8dd5c22aeda815c16f6e35dbe353
#
_entry.id   94bb8dd5c22aeda815c16f6e35dbe353
#
_cell.length_a   1.000
_cell.length_b   1.000
_cell.length_c   1.000
_cell.angle_alpha   90.00
_cell.angle_beta   90.00
_cell.angle_gamma   90.00
#
_symmetry.space_group_name_H-M   'P 1'
#
loop_
_entity.id
_entity.type
_entity.pdbx_description
1 polymer ?
#
loop_
_entity_poly.entity_id
_entity_poly.type
_entity_poly.pdbx_seq_one_letter_code
_entity_poly.pdbx_strand_id
1 'polypeptide(L)'
;PPPSTDTRHTQNNRAIYDLKIQRDKLHQYQRRITHLTDKETQIARQMLAKGDKPRALLALRRKKYQESLLAKTDAQLEQLEKLTSSVEFALIQKDVLFGLQQGTKVLQEIHAEMGGIENVEKLMGETADAIAYQRVCLTVSWRVLPATGQGCVREGGG
;
A
#
# COMPACT_ATOMS: atom_id res chain seq x y z
N PRO A 1 3.52 -19.00 26.12
CA PRO A 1 3.97 -19.15 24.75
C PRO A 1 3.36 -18.05 23.88
N PRO A 2 4.14 -17.38 23.02
CA PRO A 2 3.59 -16.37 22.14
C PRO A 2 2.55 -17.02 21.20
N PRO A 3 1.42 -16.34 20.91
CA PRO A 3 0.43 -16.88 19.99
C PRO A 3 1.07 -17.14 18.63
N SER A 4 0.70 -18.25 18.01
CA SER A 4 1.18 -18.63 16.68
C SER A 4 0.91 -17.50 15.68
N THR A 5 1.75 -17.36 14.67
CA THR A 5 1.62 -16.34 13.60
C THR A 5 0.22 -16.35 12.98
N ASP A 6 -0.37 -17.50 12.84
CA ASP A 6 -1.72 -17.70 12.29
C ASP A 6 -2.82 -17.05 13.16
N THR A 7 -2.71 -17.18 14.47
CA THR A 7 -3.64 -16.56 15.43
C THR A 7 -3.56 -15.03 15.39
N ARG A 8 -2.37 -14.45 15.18
CA ARG A 8 -2.17 -13.00 15.08
C ARG A 8 -2.75 -12.43 13.77
N HIS A 9 -2.59 -13.12 12.64
CA HIS A 9 -3.19 -12.72 11.38
C HIS A 9 -4.72 -12.69 11.47
N THR A 10 -5.29 -13.70 12.10
CA THR A 10 -6.75 -13.79 12.31
C THR A 10 -7.25 -12.65 13.20
N GLN A 11 -6.54 -12.31 14.28
CA GLN A 11 -6.89 -11.20 15.17
C GLN A 11 -6.82 -9.84 14.46
N ASN A 12 -5.77 -9.59 13.66
CA ASN A 12 -5.60 -8.35 12.92
C ASN A 12 -6.71 -8.15 11.87
N ASN A 13 -7.03 -9.20 11.12
CA ASN A 13 -8.12 -9.18 10.14
C ASN A 13 -9.47 -8.92 10.81
N ARG A 14 -9.70 -9.51 11.99
CA ARG A 14 -10.90 -9.27 12.78
C ARG A 14 -11.00 -7.82 13.24
N ALA A 15 -9.90 -7.24 13.72
CA ALA A 15 -9.87 -5.84 14.13
C ALA A 15 -10.22 -4.88 12.97
N ILE A 16 -9.67 -5.10 11.77
CA ILE A 16 -10.02 -4.31 10.57
C ILE A 16 -11.50 -4.48 10.22
N TYR A 17 -12.00 -5.70 10.28
CA TYR A 17 -13.40 -5.97 10.01
C TYR A 17 -14.32 -5.25 11.00
N ASP A 18 -14.00 -5.26 12.29
CA ASP A 18 -14.75 -4.56 13.33
C ASP A 18 -14.73 -3.04 13.11
N LEU A 19 -13.58 -2.46 12.72
CA LEU A 19 -13.47 -1.04 12.36
C LEU A 19 -14.37 -0.69 11.15
N LYS A 20 -14.40 -1.52 10.12
CA LYS A 20 -15.27 -1.35 8.95
C LYS A 20 -16.76 -1.42 9.31
N ILE A 21 -17.12 -2.34 10.20
CA ILE A 21 -18.51 -2.41 10.74
C ILE A 21 -18.87 -1.12 11.48
N GLN A 22 -18.00 -0.59 12.33
CA GLN A 22 -18.24 0.66 13.04
C GLN A 22 -18.41 1.84 12.09
N ARG A 23 -17.56 1.93 11.06
CA ARG A 23 -17.69 2.93 9.99
C ARG A 23 -19.05 2.84 9.31
N ASP A 24 -19.48 1.66 8.92
CA ASP A 24 -20.74 1.45 8.21
C ASP A 24 -21.96 1.81 9.10
N LYS A 25 -21.89 1.52 10.41
CA LYS A 25 -22.91 1.96 11.38
C LYS A 25 -22.98 3.49 11.49
N LEU A 26 -21.82 4.17 11.50
CA LEU A 26 -21.78 5.63 11.53
C LEU A 26 -22.35 6.24 10.23
N HIS A 27 -22.06 5.65 9.07
CA HIS A 27 -22.67 6.08 7.81
C HIS A 27 -24.19 5.91 7.79
N GLN A 28 -24.70 4.81 8.34
CA GLN A 28 -26.15 4.63 8.47
C GLN A 28 -26.77 5.68 9.42
N TYR A 29 -26.08 5.98 10.51
CA TYR A 29 -26.49 7.02 11.44
C TYR A 29 -26.48 8.41 10.81
N GLN A 30 -25.44 8.77 10.07
CA GLN A 30 -25.31 10.00 9.30
C GLN A 30 -26.48 10.19 8.33
N ARG A 31 -26.82 9.18 7.54
CA ARG A 31 -27.96 9.21 6.61
C ARG A 31 -29.28 9.45 7.35
N ARG A 32 -29.46 8.83 8.53
CA ARG A 32 -30.64 9.01 9.35
C ARG A 32 -30.75 10.42 9.88
N ILE A 33 -29.67 11.00 10.39
CA ILE A 33 -29.65 12.39 10.88
C ILE A 33 -29.95 13.36 9.74
N THR A 34 -29.31 13.19 8.58
CA THR A 34 -29.56 14.03 7.39
C THR A 34 -31.04 14.03 7.02
N HIS A 35 -31.67 12.88 6.95
CA HIS A 35 -33.07 12.76 6.65
C HIS A 35 -33.97 13.45 7.71
N LEU A 36 -33.59 13.35 9.00
CA LEU A 36 -34.34 14.06 10.08
C LEU A 36 -34.17 15.58 9.96
N THR A 37 -32.96 16.06 9.64
CA THR A 37 -32.65 17.48 9.40
C THR A 37 -33.48 18.05 8.26
N ASP A 38 -33.65 17.30 7.17
CA ASP A 38 -34.48 17.69 6.04
C ASP A 38 -35.96 17.75 6.42
N LYS A 39 -36.46 16.79 7.18
CA LYS A 39 -37.84 16.79 7.73
C LYS A 39 -38.09 18.01 8.61
N GLU A 40 -37.18 18.32 9.54
CA GLU A 40 -37.34 19.50 10.40
C GLU A 40 -37.33 20.80 9.58
N THR A 41 -36.57 20.86 8.50
CA THR A 41 -36.56 21.97 7.56
C THR A 41 -37.91 22.13 6.87
N GLN A 42 -38.52 21.04 6.42
CA GLN A 42 -39.84 21.04 5.79
C GLN A 42 -40.92 21.45 6.79
N ILE A 43 -40.86 20.91 8.01
CA ILE A 43 -41.80 21.29 9.09
C ILE A 43 -41.69 22.78 9.40
N ALA A 44 -40.47 23.32 9.51
CA ALA A 44 -40.28 24.75 9.76
C ALA A 44 -40.90 25.62 8.67
N ARG A 45 -40.70 25.25 7.39
CA ARG A 45 -41.32 25.96 6.24
C ARG A 45 -42.86 25.91 6.30
N GLN A 46 -43.43 24.74 6.58
CA GLN A 46 -44.89 24.57 6.67
C GLN A 46 -45.47 25.38 7.83
N MET A 47 -44.82 25.40 8.97
CA MET A 47 -45.29 26.16 10.14
C MET A 47 -45.22 27.67 9.90
N LEU A 48 -44.15 28.15 9.21
CA LEU A 48 -44.04 29.55 8.81
C LEU A 48 -45.14 29.94 7.81
N ALA A 49 -45.44 29.09 6.83
CA ALA A 49 -46.55 29.32 5.89
C ALA A 49 -47.91 29.40 6.58
N LYS A 50 -48.12 28.70 7.70
CA LYS A 50 -49.33 28.76 8.55
C LYS A 50 -49.31 29.91 9.55
N GLY A 51 -48.22 30.68 9.62
CA GLY A 51 -48.07 31.77 10.61
C GLY A 51 -47.71 31.29 12.03
N ASP A 52 -47.47 30.01 12.24
CA ASP A 52 -47.12 29.43 13.54
C ASP A 52 -45.60 29.56 13.81
N LYS A 53 -45.20 30.75 14.22
CA LYS A 53 -43.78 31.07 14.52
C LYS A 53 -43.20 30.22 15.67
N PRO A 54 -43.91 29.96 16.79
CA PRO A 54 -43.35 29.15 17.88
C PRO A 54 -42.95 27.73 17.44
N ARG A 55 -43.80 27.05 16.67
CA ARG A 55 -43.53 25.68 16.18
C ARG A 55 -42.42 25.68 15.11
N ALA A 56 -42.39 26.69 14.26
CA ALA A 56 -41.29 26.85 13.30
C ALA A 56 -39.95 27.02 14.02
N LEU A 57 -39.90 27.84 15.07
CA LEU A 57 -38.72 28.03 15.89
C LEU A 57 -38.26 26.73 16.59
N LEU A 58 -39.21 25.94 17.08
CA LEU A 58 -38.93 24.65 17.70
C LEU A 58 -38.29 23.67 16.68
N ALA A 59 -38.83 23.60 15.45
CA ALA A 59 -38.28 22.77 14.39
C ALA A 59 -36.85 23.21 14.01
N LEU A 60 -36.57 24.52 13.91
CA LEU A 60 -35.25 25.04 13.64
C LEU A 60 -34.22 24.73 14.76
N ARG A 61 -34.67 24.78 16.04
CA ARG A 61 -33.81 24.38 17.17
C ARG A 61 -33.43 22.90 17.09
N ARG A 62 -34.39 22.01 16.76
CA ARG A 62 -34.16 20.58 16.58
C ARG A 62 -33.20 20.34 15.40
N LYS A 63 -33.42 21.04 14.28
CA LYS A 63 -32.53 21.01 13.13
C LYS A 63 -31.09 21.35 13.54
N LYS A 64 -30.89 22.48 14.23
CA LYS A 64 -29.56 22.91 14.66
C LYS A 64 -28.88 21.89 15.58
N TYR A 65 -29.61 21.24 16.44
CA TYR A 65 -29.10 20.16 17.29
C TYR A 65 -28.67 18.95 16.44
N GLN A 66 -29.49 18.55 15.46
CA GLN A 66 -29.18 17.44 14.56
C GLN A 66 -27.94 17.75 13.68
N GLU A 67 -27.80 18.98 13.19
CA GLU A 67 -26.61 19.43 12.47
C GLU A 67 -25.35 19.35 13.35
N SER A 68 -25.46 19.69 14.63
CA SER A 68 -24.36 19.52 15.59
C SER A 68 -23.98 18.03 15.78
N LEU A 69 -24.96 17.13 15.83
CA LEU A 69 -24.70 15.68 15.89
C LEU A 69 -24.06 15.17 14.59
N LEU A 70 -24.50 15.68 13.44
CA LEU A 70 -23.93 15.34 12.15
C LEU A 70 -22.45 15.71 12.08
N ALA A 71 -22.10 16.94 12.46
CA ALA A 71 -20.70 17.39 12.48
C ALA A 71 -19.82 16.53 13.41
N LYS A 72 -20.33 16.09 14.56
CA LYS A 72 -19.60 15.15 15.44
C LYS A 72 -19.43 13.77 14.80
N THR A 73 -20.47 13.28 14.12
CA THR A 73 -20.44 12.00 13.43
C THR A 73 -19.43 12.03 12.27
N ASP A 74 -19.37 13.13 11.50
CA ASP A 74 -18.43 13.32 10.41
C ASP A 74 -16.99 13.30 10.92
N ALA A 75 -16.70 13.99 12.03
CA ALA A 75 -15.38 13.98 12.65
C ALA A 75 -14.99 12.57 13.15
N GLN A 76 -15.92 11.82 13.71
CA GLN A 76 -15.68 10.43 14.13
C GLN A 76 -15.45 9.50 12.93
N LEU A 77 -16.19 9.67 11.84
CA LEU A 77 -15.98 8.94 10.60
C LEU A 77 -14.59 9.18 10.03
N GLU A 78 -14.17 10.43 9.92
CA GLU A 78 -12.83 10.79 9.44
C GLU A 78 -11.73 10.12 10.27
N GLN A 79 -11.85 10.16 11.60
CA GLN A 79 -10.87 9.50 12.48
C GLN A 79 -10.85 7.99 12.30
N LEU A 80 -12.04 7.37 12.14
CA LEU A 80 -12.16 5.92 11.95
C LEU A 80 -11.60 5.47 10.62
N GLU A 81 -11.83 6.21 9.55
CA GLU A 81 -11.28 5.95 8.23
C GLU A 81 -9.76 6.07 8.22
N LYS A 82 -9.21 7.12 8.83
CA LYS A 82 -7.75 7.28 9.00
C LYS A 82 -7.14 6.14 9.79
N LEU A 83 -7.79 5.73 10.89
CA LEU A 83 -7.31 4.61 11.70
C LEU A 83 -7.34 3.30 10.91
N THR A 84 -8.42 3.02 10.20
CA THR A 84 -8.56 1.80 9.38
C THR A 84 -7.46 1.74 8.32
N SER A 85 -7.26 2.83 7.57
CA SER A 85 -6.20 2.93 6.56
C SER A 85 -4.81 2.76 7.15
N SER A 86 -4.55 3.36 8.31
CA SER A 86 -3.26 3.24 9.00
C SER A 86 -2.98 1.80 9.44
N VAL A 87 -3.98 1.08 9.94
CA VAL A 87 -3.84 -0.33 10.34
C VAL A 87 -3.61 -1.21 9.12
N GLU A 88 -4.37 -1.01 8.03
CA GLU A 88 -4.18 -1.73 6.77
C GLU A 88 -2.76 -1.52 6.22
N PHE A 89 -2.29 -0.27 6.20
CA PHE A 89 -0.95 0.06 5.73
C PHE A 89 0.14 -0.56 6.61
N ALA A 90 -0.02 -0.53 7.93
CA ALA A 90 0.94 -1.15 8.86
C ALA A 90 1.05 -2.67 8.66
N LEU A 91 -0.05 -3.34 8.32
CA LEU A 91 -0.04 -4.77 8.00
C LEU A 91 0.71 -5.05 6.69
N ILE A 92 0.47 -4.26 5.65
CA ILE A 92 1.20 -4.36 4.39
C ILE A 92 2.70 -4.14 4.62
N GLN A 93 3.08 -3.11 5.38
CA GLN A 93 4.49 -2.86 5.73
C GLN A 93 5.13 -4.04 6.45
N LYS A 94 4.42 -4.66 7.39
CA LYS A 94 4.90 -5.85 8.10
C LYS A 94 5.17 -7.01 7.14
N ASP A 95 4.24 -7.26 6.20
CA ASP A 95 4.38 -8.34 5.22
C ASP A 95 5.52 -8.08 4.24
N VAL A 96 5.71 -6.83 3.81
CA VAL A 96 6.84 -6.41 2.97
C VAL A 96 8.17 -6.60 3.70
N LEU A 97 8.26 -6.17 4.96
CA LEU A 97 9.47 -6.35 5.77
C LEU A 97 9.82 -7.83 5.94
N PHE A 98 8.83 -8.67 6.19
CA PHE A 98 9.02 -10.11 6.28
C PHE A 98 9.54 -10.69 4.95
N GLY A 99 8.95 -10.29 3.81
CA GLY A 99 9.41 -10.71 2.48
C GLY A 99 10.85 -10.27 2.19
N LEU A 100 11.21 -9.03 2.55
CA LEU A 100 12.56 -8.50 2.39
C LEU A 100 13.57 -9.27 3.26
N GLN A 101 13.21 -9.58 4.51
CA GLN A 101 14.08 -10.38 5.39
C GLN A 101 14.31 -11.78 4.83
N GLN A 102 13.25 -12.45 4.35
CA GLN A 102 13.38 -13.77 3.74
C GLN A 102 14.21 -13.71 2.45
N GLY A 103 13.96 -12.73 1.59
CA GLY A 103 14.73 -12.54 0.36
C GLY A 103 16.21 -12.29 0.64
N THR A 104 16.54 -11.46 1.63
CA THR A 104 17.94 -11.20 2.03
C THR A 104 18.60 -12.47 2.55
N LYS A 105 17.89 -13.27 3.34
CA LYS A 105 18.41 -14.55 3.84
C LYS A 105 18.74 -15.52 2.70
N VAL A 106 17.81 -15.68 1.75
CA VAL A 106 18.02 -16.52 0.57
C VAL A 106 19.21 -16.03 -0.28
N LEU A 107 19.34 -14.71 -0.48
CA LEU A 107 20.50 -14.14 -1.17
C LEU A 107 21.82 -14.44 -0.44
N GLN A 108 21.83 -14.34 0.88
CA GLN A 108 23.02 -14.68 1.67
C GLN A 108 23.38 -16.17 1.55
N GLU A 109 22.38 -17.05 1.56
CA GLU A 109 22.58 -18.50 1.35
C GLU A 109 23.16 -18.78 -0.05
N ILE A 110 22.59 -18.20 -1.10
CA ILE A 110 23.08 -18.32 -2.47
C ILE A 110 24.51 -17.78 -2.60
N HIS A 111 24.81 -16.61 -2.03
CA HIS A 111 26.16 -16.04 -2.06
C HIS A 111 27.18 -16.91 -1.30
N ALA A 112 26.75 -17.53 -0.19
CA ALA A 112 27.62 -18.47 0.54
C ALA A 112 27.90 -19.74 -0.29
N GLU A 113 26.91 -20.29 -0.99
CA GLU A 113 27.06 -21.45 -1.87
C GLU A 113 27.96 -21.14 -3.08
N MET A 114 27.92 -19.91 -3.59
CA MET A 114 28.77 -19.45 -4.70
C MET A 114 30.20 -19.06 -4.27
N GLY A 115 30.56 -19.22 -2.99
CA GLY A 115 31.88 -18.90 -2.45
C GLY A 115 32.07 -17.45 -2.00
N GLY A 116 30.97 -16.73 -1.77
CA GLY A 116 30.96 -15.35 -1.27
C GLY A 116 30.84 -14.28 -2.37
N ILE A 117 30.55 -13.04 -1.93
CA ILE A 117 30.38 -11.88 -2.83
C ILE A 117 31.62 -11.60 -3.65
N GLU A 118 32.82 -11.78 -3.09
CA GLU A 118 34.10 -11.59 -3.78
C GLU A 118 34.26 -12.50 -4.99
N ASN A 119 33.82 -13.76 -4.91
CA ASN A 119 33.87 -14.68 -6.05
C ASN A 119 32.89 -14.30 -7.17
N VAL A 120 31.70 -13.78 -6.80
CA VAL A 120 30.71 -13.31 -7.77
C VAL A 120 31.23 -12.07 -8.50
N GLU A 121 31.82 -11.12 -7.79
CA GLU A 121 32.44 -9.93 -8.37
C GLU A 121 33.62 -10.28 -9.28
N LYS A 122 34.47 -11.24 -8.89
CA LYS A 122 35.59 -11.73 -9.71
C LYS A 122 35.09 -12.40 -11.00
N LEU A 123 34.06 -13.28 -10.90
CA LEU A 123 33.44 -13.91 -12.07
C LEU A 123 32.79 -12.89 -13.02
N MET A 124 32.10 -11.87 -12.48
CA MET A 124 31.54 -10.79 -13.27
C MET A 124 32.61 -9.92 -13.91
N GLY A 125 33.72 -9.63 -13.21
CA GLY A 125 34.86 -8.93 -13.72
C GLY A 125 35.52 -9.70 -14.88
N GLU A 126 35.79 -10.98 -14.70
CA GLU A 126 36.34 -11.86 -15.74
C GLU A 126 35.44 -11.95 -16.97
N THR A 127 34.13 -11.99 -16.77
CA THR A 127 33.15 -11.99 -17.87
C THR A 127 33.14 -10.65 -18.61
N ALA A 128 33.21 -9.53 -17.89
CA ALA A 128 33.27 -8.20 -18.49
C ALA A 128 34.56 -8.01 -19.30
N ASP A 129 35.71 -8.47 -18.79
CA ASP A 129 36.98 -8.45 -19.47
C ASP A 129 36.98 -9.34 -20.73
N ALA A 130 36.36 -10.52 -20.65
CA ALA A 130 36.17 -11.40 -21.81
C ALA A 130 35.28 -10.77 -22.89
N ILE A 131 34.24 -10.07 -22.54
CA ILE A 131 33.37 -9.33 -23.47
C ILE A 131 34.14 -8.15 -24.09
N ALA A 132 34.91 -7.41 -23.28
CA ALA A 132 35.74 -6.31 -23.75
C ALA A 132 36.80 -6.82 -24.74
N TYR A 133 37.47 -7.94 -24.44
CA TYR A 133 38.42 -8.59 -25.33
C TYR A 133 37.79 -9.02 -26.66
N GLN A 134 36.61 -9.64 -26.62
CA GLN A 134 35.85 -9.99 -27.82
C GLN A 134 35.53 -8.77 -28.69
N ARG A 135 35.12 -7.65 -28.07
CA ARG A 135 34.84 -6.41 -28.80
C ARG A 135 36.11 -5.86 -29.48
N VAL A 136 37.24 -5.89 -28.79
CA VAL A 136 38.53 -5.45 -29.37
C VAL A 136 38.94 -6.35 -30.52
N CYS A 137 38.87 -7.68 -30.37
CA CYS A 137 39.16 -8.63 -31.45
C CYS A 137 38.26 -8.42 -32.67
N LEU A 138 36.95 -8.17 -32.48
CA LEU A 138 36.04 -7.88 -33.58
C LEU A 138 36.36 -6.57 -34.29
N THR A 139 36.71 -5.51 -33.56
CA THR A 139 37.07 -4.20 -34.13
C THR A 139 38.42 -4.21 -34.86
N VAL A 140 39.38 -4.99 -34.36
CA VAL A 140 40.69 -5.16 -35.01
C VAL A 140 40.60 -6.04 -36.26
N SER A 141 39.82 -7.12 -36.20
CA SER A 141 39.55 -8.02 -37.34
C SER A 141 38.88 -7.30 -38.52
N TRP A 142 38.05 -6.28 -38.26
CA TRP A 142 37.46 -5.46 -39.33
C TRP A 142 38.38 -4.42 -39.93
N ARG A 143 39.48 -4.04 -39.23
CA ARG A 143 40.44 -3.03 -39.69
C ARG A 143 41.63 -3.61 -40.45
N VAL A 144 41.86 -4.91 -40.35
CA VAL A 144 42.96 -5.60 -41.01
C VAL A 144 42.40 -6.74 -41.86
N LEU A 145 41.76 -6.42 -42.98
CA LEU A 145 41.55 -7.37 -44.06
C LEU A 145 42.54 -7.07 -45.15
N PRO A 146 43.61 -7.92 -45.25
CA PRO A 146 43.81 -8.63 -46.49
C PRO A 146 43.66 -10.13 -46.26
N ALA A 147 42.93 -10.75 -47.17
CA ALA A 147 42.70 -12.13 -47.45
C ALA A 147 43.74 -13.15 -46.89
N THR A 148 43.62 -13.55 -45.64
CA THR A 148 44.09 -14.84 -45.13
C THR A 148 43.32 -15.17 -43.88
N GLY A 149 42.47 -16.20 -44.00
CA GLY A 149 41.62 -16.66 -42.89
C GLY A 149 42.47 -17.27 -41.77
N GLN A 150 42.60 -16.52 -40.68
CA GLN A 150 42.96 -17.08 -39.40
C GLN A 150 42.04 -16.46 -38.35
N GLY A 151 40.96 -17.20 -38.06
CA GLY A 151 40.08 -16.86 -36.97
C GLY A 151 40.80 -16.88 -35.62
N CYS A 152 40.41 -16.01 -34.70
CA CYS A 152 40.81 -16.10 -33.30
C CYS A 152 40.44 -17.50 -32.77
N VAL A 153 41.43 -18.38 -32.71
CA VAL A 153 41.29 -19.71 -32.12
C VAL A 153 41.35 -19.55 -30.60
N ARG A 154 40.29 -19.93 -29.96
CA ARG A 154 40.20 -20.03 -28.52
C ARG A 154 41.03 -21.23 -28.07
N GLU A 155 42.25 -21.02 -27.59
CA GLU A 155 42.97 -22.05 -26.86
C GLU A 155 42.34 -22.22 -25.49
N GLY A 156 41.60 -23.30 -25.34
CA GLY A 156 41.15 -23.82 -24.07
C GLY A 156 42.30 -24.55 -23.42
N GLY A 157 42.91 -23.93 -22.39
CA GLY A 157 43.85 -24.62 -21.52
C GLY A 157 43.09 -25.58 -20.60
N GLY A 158 43.59 -26.81 -20.50
CA GLY A 158 43.09 -27.89 -19.65
C GLY A 158 43.31 -27.67 -18.12
#